data_d05fdf8552c57c32bcfba35081ff7980
#
_entry.id   d05fdf8552c57c32bcfba35081ff7980
#
_cell.length_a   1.000
_cell.length_b   1.000
_cell.length_c   1.000
_cell.angle_alpha   90.00
_cell.angle_beta   90.00
_cell.angle_gamma   90.00
#
_symmetry.space_group_name_H-M   'P 1'
#
loop_
_entity.id
_entity.type
_entity.pdbx_description
1 polymer ?
#
loop_
_entity_poly.entity_id
_entity_poly.type
_entity_poly.pdbx_seq_one_letter_code
_entity_poly.pdbx_strand_id
1 'polypeptide(L)'
;VLAVLLVAAAGGAQELPPRDPVRDPPADPLFPDPLPRPTRDPGSWPQGPGISRDDNRAPRYRVWWYPERAARDRGQDLGYVQQQLDVPIPIVLEKTDILAASVQVKNLHFSTALTLPDTGRPFPRNLWDINVSLAYIHRFEGGVSVGVIPKFGSPSDEPFSGFNTLNAGLIGFVRVPAAAPGDYWNFGVIYSPNSILPFPIPGLSYEYNPDPDLRLSLGIPFGVLWRFADDWRFEFNYRPVTLIHSQVTWEPRNGCQVYGGFDWDNDGYFLRDRPERRDLFFRQEKRVFGGLRIDIAARASLDLSGGYAFDRNFGVGRSARDYNYDRIDVAPGGYLSAWLLIPF
;
A
#
# COMPACT_ATOMS: atom_id res chain seq x y z
N VAL A 1 -14.75 14.24 -14.80
CA VAL A 1 -15.24 15.46 -14.12
C VAL A 1 -16.20 15.02 -13.03
N LEU A 2 -15.70 14.87 -11.80
CA LEU A 2 -16.52 14.59 -10.63
C LEU A 2 -16.39 15.81 -9.71
N ALA A 3 -17.44 16.61 -9.64
CA ALA A 3 -17.57 17.73 -8.74
C ALA A 3 -17.91 17.17 -7.34
N VAL A 4 -17.02 17.37 -6.37
CA VAL A 4 -17.32 17.14 -4.96
C VAL A 4 -17.96 18.40 -4.42
N LEU A 5 -19.24 18.32 -4.10
CA LEU A 5 -20.00 19.36 -3.39
C LEU A 5 -19.56 19.37 -1.92
N LEU A 6 -18.88 20.47 -1.53
CA LEU A 6 -18.69 20.82 -0.11
C LEU A 6 -19.95 21.58 0.35
N VAL A 7 -20.80 20.93 1.14
CA VAL A 7 -21.89 21.61 1.87
C VAL A 7 -21.34 22.02 3.23
N ALA A 8 -21.08 23.31 3.39
CA ALA A 8 -20.83 23.91 4.67
C ALA A 8 -22.18 24.14 5.37
N ALA A 9 -22.47 23.35 6.41
CA ALA A 9 -23.59 23.59 7.30
C ALA A 9 -23.10 24.45 8.48
N ALA A 10 -23.42 25.75 8.45
CA ALA A 10 -23.37 26.61 9.62
C ALA A 10 -24.60 26.30 10.49
N GLY A 11 -24.43 25.50 11.53
CA GLY A 11 -25.45 25.23 12.53
C GLY A 11 -25.08 25.88 13.86
N GLY A 12 -25.91 26.78 14.36
CA GLY A 12 -25.75 27.49 15.62
C GLY A 12 -25.67 26.53 16.82
N ALA A 13 -24.78 26.85 17.72
CA ALA A 13 -24.63 26.18 19.00
C ALA A 13 -25.87 26.40 19.86
N GLN A 14 -26.65 25.34 20.07
CA GLN A 14 -27.67 25.28 21.12
C GLN A 14 -27.04 24.54 22.30
N GLU A 15 -26.92 25.21 23.42
CA GLU A 15 -26.50 24.59 24.68
C GLU A 15 -27.50 23.52 25.09
N LEU A 16 -27.04 22.29 25.15
CA LEU A 16 -27.79 21.17 25.70
C LEU A 16 -27.69 21.16 27.23
N PRO A 17 -28.80 20.86 27.92
CA PRO A 17 -28.79 20.78 29.39
C PRO A 17 -27.88 19.62 29.87
N PRO A 18 -27.29 19.72 31.08
CA PRO A 18 -26.41 18.72 31.63
C PRO A 18 -27.14 17.37 31.74
N ARG A 19 -26.55 16.32 31.14
CA ARG A 19 -27.02 14.94 31.26
C ARG A 19 -26.68 14.40 32.65
N ASP A 20 -27.67 13.83 33.32
CA ASP A 20 -27.46 13.02 34.52
C ASP A 20 -26.49 11.85 34.22
N PRO A 21 -25.60 11.48 35.18
CA PRO A 21 -24.70 10.36 35.00
C PRO A 21 -25.50 9.08 34.81
N VAL A 22 -25.41 8.52 33.60
CA VAL A 22 -25.98 7.20 33.27
C VAL A 22 -25.28 6.18 34.15
N ARG A 23 -26.03 5.54 35.06
CA ARG A 23 -25.56 4.36 35.78
C ARG A 23 -25.33 3.23 34.77
N ASP A 24 -24.10 2.74 34.72
CA ASP A 24 -23.77 1.55 33.93
C ASP A 24 -24.66 0.37 34.36
N PRO A 25 -25.24 -0.37 33.42
CA PRO A 25 -25.98 -1.59 33.73
C PRO A 25 -25.00 -2.63 34.35
N PRO A 26 -25.46 -3.47 35.29
CA PRO A 26 -24.62 -4.49 35.90
C PRO A 26 -24.08 -5.43 34.82
N ALA A 27 -22.79 -5.75 34.91
CA ALA A 27 -22.08 -6.66 33.97
C ALA A 27 -22.82 -8.01 33.86
N ASP A 28 -23.09 -8.43 32.63
CA ASP A 28 -23.71 -9.72 32.34
C ASP A 28 -22.66 -10.83 32.56
N PRO A 29 -22.87 -11.80 33.45
CA PRO A 29 -21.89 -12.85 33.78
C PRO A 29 -21.63 -13.82 32.62
N LEU A 30 -22.39 -13.76 31.52
CA LEU A 30 -22.24 -14.63 30.35
C LEU A 30 -21.28 -14.04 29.26
N PHE A 31 -20.93 -12.79 29.39
CA PHE A 31 -19.96 -12.15 28.49
C PHE A 31 -18.88 -11.47 29.33
N PRO A 32 -17.66 -12.05 29.42
CA PRO A 32 -16.55 -11.36 30.09
C PRO A 32 -16.33 -10.01 29.40
N ASP A 33 -16.07 -8.97 30.21
CA ASP A 33 -15.75 -7.64 29.73
C ASP A 33 -14.76 -7.70 28.57
N PRO A 34 -15.00 -6.98 27.47
CA PRO A 34 -14.04 -6.94 26.36
C PRO A 34 -12.69 -6.49 26.94
N LEU A 35 -11.65 -7.25 26.61
CA LEU A 35 -10.27 -6.93 27.01
C LEU A 35 -10.03 -5.45 26.79
N PRO A 36 -9.42 -4.74 27.78
CA PRO A 36 -9.19 -3.29 27.67
C PRO A 36 -8.50 -3.01 26.35
N ARG A 37 -9.09 -2.12 25.56
CA ARG A 37 -8.49 -1.67 24.29
C ARG A 37 -7.05 -1.25 24.60
N PRO A 38 -6.04 -1.74 23.86
CA PRO A 38 -4.67 -1.33 24.13
C PRO A 38 -4.59 0.18 24.05
N THR A 39 -4.18 0.80 25.17
CA THR A 39 -3.99 2.23 25.26
C THR A 39 -3.05 2.65 24.16
N ARG A 40 -3.54 3.50 23.26
CA ARG A 40 -2.77 4.04 22.14
C ARG A 40 -1.52 4.74 22.68
N ASP A 41 -0.37 4.17 22.37
CA ASP A 41 0.92 4.84 22.58
C ASP A 41 1.11 5.88 21.45
N PRO A 42 1.06 7.20 21.72
CA PRO A 42 1.17 8.24 20.70
C PRO A 42 2.53 8.27 20.00
N GLY A 43 3.49 7.52 20.51
CA GLY A 43 4.91 7.60 20.10
C GLY A 43 5.42 6.58 19.10
N SER A 44 4.58 5.71 18.53
CA SER A 44 5.08 4.60 17.73
C SER A 44 5.03 4.87 16.24
N TRP A 45 6.19 4.80 15.61
CA TRP A 45 6.55 4.74 14.20
C TRP A 45 6.09 5.91 13.28
N PRO A 46 7.02 6.50 12.50
CA PRO A 46 6.64 7.25 11.32
C PRO A 46 6.09 6.25 10.30
N GLN A 47 4.79 6.15 10.23
CA GLN A 47 4.11 5.39 9.19
C GLN A 47 4.05 6.26 7.95
N GLY A 48 4.52 5.74 6.83
CA GLY A 48 4.09 6.28 5.55
C GLY A 48 2.56 6.25 5.51
N PRO A 49 1.90 7.24 4.90
CA PRO A 49 0.45 7.28 4.83
C PRO A 49 -0.07 5.97 4.22
N GLY A 50 -1.05 5.36 4.86
CA GLY A 50 -1.81 4.25 4.30
C GLY A 50 -1.52 2.84 4.75
N ILE A 51 -0.86 2.65 5.86
CA ILE A 51 -0.67 1.30 6.36
C ILE A 51 -1.15 1.23 7.81
N SER A 52 -2.12 0.36 8.07
CA SER A 52 -2.57 0.03 9.41
C SER A 52 -1.37 -0.39 10.27
N ARG A 53 -1.35 0.06 11.53
CA ARG A 53 -0.22 -0.08 12.47
C ARG A 53 0.18 -1.55 12.68
N ASP A 54 -0.76 -2.44 12.65
CA ASP A 54 -0.57 -3.86 12.96
C ASP A 54 -0.16 -4.67 11.73
N ASP A 55 -0.60 -4.28 10.54
CA ASP A 55 -0.32 -5.00 9.29
C ASP A 55 1.16 -4.93 8.86
N ASN A 56 1.90 -3.91 9.28
CA ASN A 56 3.32 -3.74 8.89
C ASN A 56 4.32 -4.58 9.67
N ARG A 57 3.92 -5.17 10.79
CA ARG A 57 4.81 -5.94 11.66
C ARG A 57 4.67 -7.45 11.47
N ALA A 58 3.69 -7.87 10.70
CA ALA A 58 3.38 -9.28 10.49
C ALA A 58 3.87 -9.76 9.13
N PRO A 59 4.45 -10.97 9.04
CA PRO A 59 4.57 -11.67 7.78
C PRO A 59 3.20 -11.81 7.13
N ARG A 60 3.18 -11.60 5.84
CA ARG A 60 1.95 -11.66 5.06
C ARG A 60 2.19 -12.33 3.73
N TYR A 61 1.27 -13.22 3.38
CA TYR A 61 1.24 -13.86 2.07
C TYR A 61 -0.08 -13.56 1.40
N ARG A 62 -0.03 -13.06 0.16
CA ARG A 62 -1.20 -12.71 -0.63
C ARG A 62 -1.13 -13.34 -2.01
N VAL A 63 -2.29 -13.82 -2.46
CA VAL A 63 -2.50 -14.34 -3.81
C VAL A 63 -3.62 -13.56 -4.47
N TRP A 64 -3.42 -13.19 -5.73
CA TRP A 64 -4.47 -12.68 -6.61
C TRP A 64 -4.58 -13.61 -7.81
N TRP A 65 -5.78 -13.93 -8.17
CA TRP A 65 -6.08 -14.70 -9.36
C TRP A 65 -6.88 -13.85 -10.34
N TYR A 66 -6.32 -13.65 -11.52
CA TYR A 66 -6.92 -12.94 -12.64
C TYR A 66 -7.23 -13.95 -13.73
N PRO A 67 -8.52 -14.32 -13.95
CA PRO A 67 -8.92 -15.18 -15.04
C PRO A 67 -8.51 -14.61 -16.39
N GLU A 68 -8.37 -15.50 -17.37
CA GLU A 68 -8.07 -15.13 -18.74
C GLU A 68 -9.11 -14.14 -19.30
N ARG A 69 -8.61 -13.11 -19.97
CA ARG A 69 -9.38 -12.07 -20.65
C ARG A 69 -8.70 -11.73 -21.96
N ALA A 70 -9.51 -11.35 -22.95
CA ALA A 70 -9.02 -11.00 -24.28
C ALA A 70 -7.98 -9.88 -24.21
N ALA A 71 -6.83 -10.12 -24.82
CA ALA A 71 -5.90 -9.06 -25.18
C ALA A 71 -6.48 -8.35 -26.42
N ARG A 72 -6.74 -7.05 -26.31
CA ARG A 72 -7.40 -6.28 -27.35
C ARG A 72 -6.61 -6.37 -28.65
N ASP A 73 -7.31 -6.55 -29.77
CA ASP A 73 -6.76 -6.59 -31.12
C ASP A 73 -5.72 -7.69 -31.37
N ARG A 74 -5.67 -8.76 -30.52
CA ARG A 74 -4.68 -9.84 -30.62
C ARG A 74 -5.27 -11.23 -30.86
N GLY A 75 -6.58 -11.41 -30.65
CA GLY A 75 -7.25 -12.71 -30.80
C GLY A 75 -6.76 -13.80 -29.82
N GLN A 76 -6.11 -13.40 -28.75
CA GLN A 76 -5.56 -14.26 -27.70
C GLN A 76 -5.90 -13.71 -26.32
N ASP A 77 -5.91 -14.60 -25.34
CA ASP A 77 -6.25 -14.26 -23.97
C ASP A 77 -5.00 -14.12 -23.08
N LEU A 78 -5.13 -13.34 -22.01
CA LEU A 78 -4.12 -13.18 -20.97
C LEU A 78 -4.76 -13.32 -19.60
N GLY A 79 -4.30 -14.30 -18.84
CA GLY A 79 -4.59 -14.48 -17.43
C GLY A 79 -3.30 -14.53 -16.61
N TYR A 80 -3.38 -14.31 -15.31
CA TYR A 80 -2.22 -14.48 -14.44
C TYR A 80 -2.60 -14.70 -12.99
N VAL A 81 -1.66 -15.30 -12.26
CA VAL A 81 -1.68 -15.36 -10.80
C VAL A 81 -0.55 -14.48 -10.28
N GLN A 82 -0.88 -13.57 -9.38
CA GLN A 82 0.13 -12.81 -8.63
C GLN A 82 0.23 -13.38 -7.23
N GLN A 83 1.44 -13.61 -6.77
CA GLN A 83 1.75 -14.02 -5.41
C GLN A 83 2.70 -13.00 -4.79
N GLN A 84 2.52 -12.70 -3.51
CA GLN A 84 3.39 -11.78 -2.78
C GLN A 84 3.58 -12.27 -1.36
N LEU A 85 4.83 -12.35 -0.94
CA LEU A 85 5.27 -12.61 0.41
C LEU A 85 6.05 -11.41 0.92
N ASP A 86 5.64 -10.85 2.05
CA ASP A 86 6.35 -9.78 2.75
C ASP A 86 6.69 -10.27 4.16
N VAL A 87 7.96 -10.23 4.52
CA VAL A 87 8.46 -10.66 5.83
C VAL A 87 9.23 -9.52 6.48
N PRO A 88 8.61 -8.77 7.40
CA PRO A 88 9.30 -7.80 8.23
C PRO A 88 10.08 -8.53 9.33
N ILE A 89 11.30 -8.10 9.60
CA ILE A 89 12.22 -8.68 10.57
C ILE A 89 12.68 -7.55 11.50
N PRO A 90 12.06 -7.37 12.68
CA PRO A 90 12.54 -6.41 13.66
C PRO A 90 13.88 -6.87 14.24
N ILE A 91 14.88 -5.99 14.26
CA ILE A 91 16.22 -6.28 14.76
C ILE A 91 16.45 -5.53 16.07
N VAL A 92 16.18 -4.22 16.08
CA VAL A 92 16.25 -3.35 17.25
C VAL A 92 14.96 -2.54 17.32
N LEU A 93 14.29 -2.55 18.46
CA LEU A 93 13.05 -1.79 18.71
C LEU A 93 13.17 -1.02 20.02
N GLU A 94 14.08 -0.07 20.06
CA GLU A 94 14.27 0.82 21.20
C GLU A 94 13.46 2.11 21.03
N LYS A 95 13.38 2.92 22.10
CA LYS A 95 12.64 4.19 22.05
C LYS A 95 13.30 5.19 21.08
N THR A 96 14.63 5.19 21.05
CA THR A 96 15.45 6.10 20.23
C THR A 96 15.82 5.48 18.89
N ASP A 97 16.02 4.18 18.83
CA ASP A 97 16.59 3.50 17.67
C ASP A 97 15.70 2.36 17.20
N ILE A 98 15.39 2.37 15.93
CA ILE A 98 14.64 1.31 15.27
C ILE A 98 15.49 0.82 14.10
N LEU A 99 15.80 -0.47 14.15
CA LEU A 99 16.43 -1.18 13.04
C LEU A 99 15.56 -2.36 12.66
N ALA A 100 15.13 -2.41 11.41
CA ALA A 100 14.33 -3.50 10.90
C ALA A 100 14.75 -3.84 9.47
N ALA A 101 14.82 -5.13 9.16
CA ALA A 101 14.94 -5.60 7.80
C ALA A 101 13.57 -6.01 7.25
N SER A 102 13.44 -6.07 5.94
CA SER A 102 12.30 -6.75 5.31
C SER A 102 12.73 -7.48 4.05
N VAL A 103 12.06 -8.60 3.80
CA VAL A 103 12.19 -9.36 2.56
C VAL A 103 10.83 -9.34 1.87
N GLN A 104 10.83 -8.97 0.61
CA GLN A 104 9.65 -9.00 -0.24
C GLN A 104 9.92 -9.87 -1.46
N VAL A 105 9.00 -10.80 -1.73
CA VAL A 105 9.02 -11.62 -2.94
C VAL A 105 7.65 -11.50 -3.59
N LYS A 106 7.60 -10.96 -4.79
CA LYS A 106 6.40 -10.85 -5.62
C LYS A 106 6.66 -11.58 -6.93
N ASN A 107 5.71 -12.40 -7.36
CA ASN A 107 5.73 -13.10 -8.63
C ASN A 107 4.40 -12.89 -9.36
N LEU A 108 4.47 -12.61 -10.64
CA LEU A 108 3.36 -12.67 -11.57
C LEU A 108 3.63 -13.82 -12.54
N HIS A 109 2.80 -14.84 -12.48
CA HIS A 109 2.85 -15.97 -13.40
C HIS A 109 1.75 -15.85 -14.44
N PHE A 110 2.13 -15.69 -15.71
CA PHE A 110 1.20 -15.46 -16.81
C PHE A 110 0.85 -16.76 -17.56
N SER A 111 -0.45 -16.90 -17.84
CA SER A 111 -1.01 -17.92 -18.71
C SER A 111 -1.40 -17.24 -20.02
N THR A 112 -0.54 -17.33 -21.02
CA THR A 112 -0.77 -16.73 -22.34
C THR A 112 0.19 -17.28 -23.39
N ALA A 113 -0.24 -17.28 -24.65
CA ALA A 113 0.59 -17.53 -25.81
C ALA A 113 0.91 -16.26 -26.62
N LEU A 114 0.63 -15.08 -26.05
CA LEU A 114 0.86 -13.77 -26.67
C LEU A 114 2.33 -13.56 -27.04
N THR A 115 2.51 -12.83 -28.12
CA THR A 115 3.78 -12.21 -28.48
C THR A 115 3.68 -10.69 -28.35
N LEU A 116 4.78 -10.06 -27.99
CA LEU A 116 4.91 -8.62 -27.92
C LEU A 116 4.79 -8.01 -29.32
N PRO A 117 3.94 -6.99 -29.52
CA PRO A 117 3.52 -6.58 -30.86
C PRO A 117 4.61 -5.99 -31.75
N ASP A 118 5.53 -5.24 -31.19
CA ASP A 118 6.55 -4.53 -31.98
C ASP A 118 7.82 -5.36 -32.15
N THR A 119 8.17 -6.16 -31.13
CA THR A 119 9.37 -7.01 -31.16
C THR A 119 9.12 -8.42 -31.66
N GLY A 120 7.87 -8.91 -31.63
CA GLY A 120 7.54 -10.30 -31.95
C GLY A 120 8.04 -11.32 -30.90
N ARG A 121 8.58 -10.88 -29.77
CA ARG A 121 9.07 -11.75 -28.71
C ARG A 121 7.92 -12.39 -27.95
N PRO A 122 8.13 -13.57 -27.34
CA PRO A 122 7.14 -14.13 -26.43
C PRO A 122 6.85 -13.18 -25.26
N PHE A 123 5.59 -13.08 -24.85
CA PHE A 123 5.25 -12.40 -23.59
C PHE A 123 5.94 -13.11 -22.43
N PRO A 124 6.50 -12.36 -21.44
CA PRO A 124 7.20 -12.98 -20.31
C PRO A 124 6.27 -13.89 -19.52
N ARG A 125 6.72 -15.12 -19.25
CA ARG A 125 5.93 -16.10 -18.46
C ARG A 125 5.89 -15.75 -16.98
N ASN A 126 6.95 -15.15 -16.48
CA ASN A 126 7.07 -14.74 -15.07
C ASN A 126 7.67 -13.35 -15.00
N LEU A 127 7.17 -12.57 -14.07
CA LEU A 127 7.79 -11.33 -13.61
C LEU A 127 7.97 -11.44 -12.10
N TRP A 128 9.19 -11.25 -11.65
CA TRP A 128 9.55 -11.30 -10.25
C TRP A 128 9.90 -9.91 -9.74
N ASP A 129 9.60 -9.61 -8.50
CA ASP A 129 10.15 -8.47 -7.77
C ASP A 129 10.64 -8.98 -6.41
N ILE A 130 11.93 -9.30 -6.32
CA ILE A 130 12.58 -9.82 -5.13
C ILE A 130 13.42 -8.70 -4.53
N ASN A 131 13.11 -8.32 -3.29
CA ASN A 131 13.73 -7.19 -2.63
C ASN A 131 14.09 -7.49 -1.18
N VAL A 132 15.19 -6.90 -0.74
CA VAL A 132 15.55 -6.78 0.67
C VAL A 132 15.69 -5.31 1.00
N SER A 133 15.16 -4.87 2.13
CA SER A 133 15.36 -3.53 2.63
C SER A 133 15.82 -3.53 4.09
N LEU A 134 16.52 -2.48 4.48
CA LEU A 134 16.97 -2.24 5.84
C LEU A 134 16.51 -0.85 6.27
N ALA A 135 15.61 -0.77 7.23
CA ALA A 135 15.14 0.49 7.78
C ALA A 135 15.91 0.82 9.06
N TYR A 136 16.58 1.97 9.09
CA TYR A 136 17.13 2.55 10.31
C TYR A 136 16.45 3.88 10.57
N ILE A 137 15.94 4.07 11.78
CA ILE A 137 15.29 5.30 12.23
C ILE A 137 15.85 5.67 13.58
N HIS A 138 16.34 6.88 13.69
CA HIS A 138 16.81 7.47 14.95
C HIS A 138 15.87 8.58 15.38
N ARG A 139 15.51 8.60 16.68
CA ARG A 139 14.69 9.64 17.32
C ARG A 139 15.54 10.44 18.28
N PHE A 140 15.67 11.72 18.00
CA PHE A 140 16.38 12.66 18.85
C PHE A 140 15.51 13.13 20.00
N GLU A 141 16.16 13.62 21.05
CA GLU A 141 15.52 14.43 22.07
C GLU A 141 14.84 15.64 21.40
N GLY A 142 13.63 16.02 21.84
CA GLY A 142 12.84 17.04 21.16
C GLY A 142 11.95 16.55 20.03
N GLY A 143 11.91 15.23 19.75
CA GLY A 143 10.91 14.60 18.87
C GLY A 143 11.24 14.61 17.38
N VAL A 144 12.39 15.14 16.99
CA VAL A 144 12.90 15.00 15.61
C VAL A 144 13.23 13.54 15.35
N SER A 145 12.85 13.03 14.16
CA SER A 145 13.22 11.69 13.73
C SER A 145 13.88 11.72 12.35
N VAL A 146 14.94 10.94 12.17
CA VAL A 146 15.62 10.78 10.90
C VAL A 146 15.61 9.31 10.53
N GLY A 147 15.28 9.00 9.29
CA GLY A 147 15.24 7.62 8.82
C GLY A 147 15.85 7.44 7.44
N VAL A 148 16.44 6.26 7.23
CA VAL A 148 16.99 5.84 5.94
C VAL A 148 16.60 4.39 5.69
N ILE A 149 16.14 4.11 4.46
CA ILE A 149 15.68 2.78 4.05
C ILE A 149 16.29 2.46 2.69
N PRO A 150 17.53 1.96 2.62
CA PRO A 150 18.05 1.36 1.41
C PRO A 150 17.26 0.08 1.06
N LYS A 151 17.04 -0.11 -0.24
CA LYS A 151 16.37 -1.26 -0.82
C LYS A 151 17.22 -1.82 -1.94
N PHE A 152 17.45 -3.13 -1.95
CA PHE A 152 18.16 -3.85 -2.99
C PHE A 152 17.32 -5.00 -3.49
N GLY A 153 17.36 -5.25 -4.80
CA GLY A 153 16.58 -6.32 -5.36
C GLY A 153 16.75 -6.52 -6.85
N SER A 154 15.87 -7.31 -7.41
CA SER A 154 15.83 -7.59 -8.84
C SER A 154 14.38 -7.74 -9.31
N PRO A 155 13.75 -6.66 -9.77
CA PRO A 155 12.45 -6.70 -10.43
C PRO A 155 12.63 -7.08 -11.90
N SER A 156 12.54 -8.37 -12.23
CA SER A 156 12.86 -8.87 -13.58
C SER A 156 12.12 -10.16 -13.92
N ASP A 157 12.04 -10.49 -15.20
CA ASP A 157 11.66 -11.81 -15.71
C ASP A 157 12.67 -12.90 -15.34
N GLU A 158 13.96 -12.55 -15.24
CA GLU A 158 15.06 -13.40 -14.78
C GLU A 158 15.85 -12.72 -13.65
N PRO A 159 15.39 -12.80 -12.38
CA PRO A 159 16.03 -12.13 -11.27
C PRO A 159 17.50 -12.56 -11.10
N PHE A 160 18.35 -11.58 -10.78
CA PHE A 160 19.76 -11.77 -10.48
C PHE A 160 20.60 -12.40 -11.62
N SER A 161 20.07 -12.42 -12.85
CA SER A 161 20.78 -12.97 -14.00
C SER A 161 21.94 -12.11 -14.48
N GLY A 162 22.08 -10.89 -13.98
CA GLY A 162 23.18 -9.97 -14.27
C GLY A 162 23.01 -8.62 -13.61
N PHE A 163 24.05 -7.76 -13.67
CA PHE A 163 23.99 -6.41 -13.11
C PHE A 163 22.89 -5.52 -13.72
N ASN A 164 22.46 -5.85 -14.91
CA ASN A 164 21.41 -5.10 -15.61
C ASN A 164 20.00 -5.39 -15.06
N THR A 165 19.79 -6.46 -14.29
CA THR A 165 18.53 -6.79 -13.63
C THR A 165 18.49 -6.34 -12.16
N LEU A 166 19.62 -5.85 -11.64
CA LEU A 166 19.69 -5.36 -10.25
C LEU A 166 19.09 -3.97 -10.12
N ASN A 167 18.47 -3.74 -8.99
CA ASN A 167 17.88 -2.47 -8.59
C ASN A 167 18.35 -2.07 -7.19
N ALA A 168 18.70 -0.80 -7.02
CA ALA A 168 19.04 -0.22 -5.72
C ALA A 168 18.21 1.04 -5.52
N GLY A 169 17.32 1.02 -4.55
CA GLY A 169 16.48 2.15 -4.16
C GLY A 169 16.87 2.72 -2.81
N LEU A 170 16.40 3.91 -2.53
CA LEU A 170 16.62 4.61 -1.27
C LEU A 170 15.39 5.43 -0.89
N ILE A 171 14.98 5.34 0.37
CA ILE A 171 14.07 6.29 1.00
C ILE A 171 14.82 6.94 2.14
N GLY A 172 14.89 8.27 2.15
CA GLY A 172 15.42 9.04 3.26
C GLY A 172 14.36 10.03 3.74
N PHE A 173 14.25 10.26 5.04
CA PHE A 173 13.32 11.25 5.57
C PHE A 173 13.80 11.87 6.88
N VAL A 174 13.30 13.09 7.11
CA VAL A 174 13.40 13.80 8.38
C VAL A 174 11.99 14.22 8.78
N ARG A 175 11.58 13.90 9.99
CA ARG A 175 10.32 14.30 10.60
C ARG A 175 10.61 15.26 11.75
N VAL A 176 10.02 16.44 11.71
CA VAL A 176 10.24 17.52 12.67
C VAL A 176 8.90 17.89 13.32
N PRO A 177 8.81 17.98 14.65
CA PRO A 177 7.60 18.48 15.31
C PRO A 177 7.23 19.87 14.79
N ALA A 178 5.94 20.09 14.56
CA ALA A 178 5.40 21.39 14.19
C ALA A 178 5.02 22.23 15.43
N ALA A 179 4.52 23.44 15.22
CA ALA A 179 4.13 24.32 16.30
C ALA A 179 2.89 23.79 17.07
N ALA A 180 1.97 23.12 16.38
CA ALA A 180 0.82 22.49 17.02
C ALA A 180 1.21 21.12 17.60
N PRO A 181 0.83 20.82 18.86
CA PRO A 181 1.13 19.54 19.48
C PRO A 181 0.53 18.36 18.68
N GLY A 182 1.35 17.36 18.38
CA GLY A 182 0.93 16.19 17.61
C GLY A 182 1.10 16.30 16.10
N ASP A 183 1.38 17.50 15.59
CA ASP A 183 1.64 17.74 14.19
C ASP A 183 3.12 17.67 13.84
N TYR A 184 3.42 17.36 12.57
CA TYR A 184 4.81 17.19 12.10
C TYR A 184 5.00 17.68 10.67
N TRP A 185 6.18 18.21 10.41
CA TRP A 185 6.71 18.36 9.06
C TRP A 185 7.52 17.14 8.67
N ASN A 186 7.26 16.59 7.50
CA ASN A 186 8.04 15.48 6.93
C ASN A 186 8.74 15.97 5.65
N PHE A 187 10.05 15.85 5.65
CA PHE A 187 10.91 16.10 4.49
C PHE A 187 11.50 14.76 4.07
N GLY A 188 11.48 14.46 2.79
CA GLY A 188 12.00 13.17 2.35
C GLY A 188 12.48 13.16 0.91
N VAL A 189 13.13 12.06 0.55
CA VAL A 189 13.51 11.73 -0.80
C VAL A 189 13.25 10.26 -1.04
N ILE A 190 12.64 9.95 -2.17
CA ILE A 190 12.43 8.58 -2.64
C ILE A 190 13.15 8.43 -3.97
N TYR A 191 14.00 7.42 -4.07
CA TYR A 191 14.67 7.05 -5.30
C TYR A 191 14.51 5.56 -5.58
N SER A 192 14.08 5.24 -6.79
CA SER A 192 14.05 3.87 -7.30
C SER A 192 14.24 3.92 -8.82
N PRO A 193 15.33 3.39 -9.36
CA PRO A 193 15.62 3.46 -10.79
C PRO A 193 14.67 2.64 -11.66
N ASN A 194 13.95 1.68 -11.09
CA ASN A 194 12.90 0.91 -11.77
C ASN A 194 11.49 1.48 -11.52
N SER A 195 11.39 2.65 -10.92
CA SER A 195 10.10 3.32 -10.80
C SER A 195 9.76 4.06 -12.10
N ILE A 196 8.51 4.38 -12.21
CA ILE A 196 7.94 5.23 -13.27
C ILE A 196 8.70 6.56 -13.45
N LEU A 197 9.31 7.04 -12.36
CA LEU A 197 10.14 8.22 -12.32
C LEU A 197 11.55 7.81 -11.87
N PRO A 198 12.50 7.61 -12.82
CA PRO A 198 13.84 7.09 -12.51
C PRO A 198 14.81 8.18 -11.99
N PHE A 199 14.30 9.12 -11.23
CA PHE A 199 15.07 10.18 -10.57
C PHE A 199 14.61 10.37 -9.12
N PRO A 200 15.44 10.97 -8.26
CA PRO A 200 15.05 11.24 -6.88
C PRO A 200 13.83 12.15 -6.81
N ILE A 201 12.79 11.69 -6.14
CA ILE A 201 11.54 12.44 -5.94
C ILE A 201 11.60 13.07 -4.55
N PRO A 202 11.67 14.40 -4.44
CA PRO A 202 11.57 15.05 -3.15
C PRO A 202 10.14 14.92 -2.61
N GLY A 203 10.03 14.68 -1.32
CA GLY A 203 8.77 14.67 -0.58
C GLY A 203 8.75 15.79 0.46
N LEU A 204 7.64 16.48 0.55
CA LEU A 204 7.33 17.42 1.60
C LEU A 204 5.86 17.24 1.98
N SER A 205 5.61 16.96 3.25
CA SER A 205 4.24 16.89 3.74
C SER A 205 4.14 17.45 5.18
N TYR A 206 2.98 18.01 5.46
CA TYR A 206 2.56 18.39 6.79
C TYR A 206 1.60 17.34 7.32
N GLU A 207 1.95 16.71 8.42
CA GLU A 207 1.11 15.74 9.12
C GLU A 207 0.27 16.47 10.15
N TYR A 208 -1.02 16.57 9.89
CA TYR A 208 -2.01 17.24 10.72
C TYR A 208 -2.83 16.21 11.49
N ASN A 209 -2.77 16.25 12.81
CA ASN A 209 -3.40 15.31 13.73
C ASN A 209 -4.24 16.07 14.78
N PRO A 210 -5.40 16.65 14.38
CA PRO A 210 -6.21 17.47 15.27
C PRO A 210 -6.84 16.68 16.42
N ASP A 211 -7.10 15.39 16.17
CA ASP A 211 -7.67 14.46 17.13
C ASP A 211 -7.21 13.02 16.85
N PRO A 212 -7.46 12.04 17.73
CA PRO A 212 -7.05 10.65 17.56
C PRO A 212 -7.67 9.95 16.36
N ASP A 213 -8.79 10.45 15.84
CA ASP A 213 -9.56 9.78 14.79
C ASP A 213 -9.28 10.33 13.38
N LEU A 214 -8.60 11.48 13.29
CA LEU A 214 -8.22 12.08 12.02
C LEU A 214 -6.71 12.30 11.91
N ARG A 215 -6.12 11.76 10.87
CA ARG A 215 -4.75 12.04 10.47
C ARG A 215 -4.71 12.41 8.99
N LEU A 216 -4.15 13.56 8.69
CA LEU A 216 -3.94 14.02 7.31
C LEU A 216 -2.46 14.18 7.04
N SER A 217 -2.00 13.71 5.89
CA SER A 217 -0.70 14.06 5.34
C SER A 217 -0.91 14.98 4.14
N LEU A 218 -0.65 16.26 4.32
CA LEU A 218 -0.87 17.30 3.32
C LEU A 218 0.42 17.57 2.57
N GLY A 219 0.53 17.07 1.34
CA GLY A 219 1.73 17.24 0.51
C GLY A 219 2.04 16.02 -0.34
N ILE A 220 3.32 15.69 -0.46
CA ILE A 220 3.81 14.51 -1.19
C ILE A 220 4.63 13.63 -0.22
N PRO A 221 4.15 12.40 0.10
CA PRO A 221 2.87 11.79 -0.30
C PRO A 221 1.66 12.44 0.38
N PHE A 222 0.50 12.39 -0.28
CA PHE A 222 -0.77 12.81 0.32
C PHE A 222 -1.48 11.62 0.94
N GLY A 223 -2.11 11.79 2.11
CA GLY A 223 -2.82 10.73 2.80
C GLY A 223 -3.90 11.22 3.75
N VAL A 224 -4.92 10.42 3.92
CA VAL A 224 -6.01 10.60 4.88
C VAL A 224 -6.22 9.28 5.61
N LEU A 225 -6.28 9.33 6.93
CA LEU A 225 -6.78 8.25 7.77
C LEU A 225 -7.82 8.88 8.69
N TRP A 226 -9.07 8.49 8.53
CA TRP A 226 -10.18 9.08 9.25
C TRP A 226 -11.15 8.02 9.77
N ARG A 227 -11.30 7.96 11.09
CA ARG A 227 -12.37 7.20 11.74
C ARG A 227 -13.55 8.14 11.95
N PHE A 228 -14.47 8.16 11.00
CA PHE A 228 -15.61 9.07 11.01
C PHE A 228 -16.80 8.57 11.87
N ALA A 229 -16.75 7.31 12.31
CA ALA A 229 -17.64 6.73 13.31
C ALA A 229 -16.90 5.60 14.04
N ASP A 230 -17.44 5.10 15.16
CA ASP A 230 -16.79 4.10 16.02
C ASP A 230 -16.33 2.85 15.25
N ASP A 231 -17.16 2.39 14.32
CA ASP A 231 -16.94 1.17 13.54
C ASP A 231 -16.50 1.47 12.10
N TRP A 232 -16.31 2.73 11.71
CA TRP A 232 -16.04 3.09 10.33
C TRP A 232 -14.72 3.84 10.19
N ARG A 233 -13.92 3.42 9.22
CA ARG A 233 -12.64 4.04 8.88
C ARG A 233 -12.54 4.29 7.37
N PHE A 234 -12.05 5.45 7.01
CA PHE A 234 -11.68 5.81 5.66
C PHE A 234 -10.16 5.97 5.56
N GLU A 235 -9.58 5.39 4.53
CA GLU A 235 -8.17 5.53 4.18
C GLU A 235 -8.05 6.01 2.73
N PHE A 236 -7.15 6.96 2.52
CA PHE A 236 -6.77 7.40 1.19
C PHE A 236 -5.29 7.66 1.15
N ASN A 237 -4.61 7.17 0.11
CA ASN A 237 -3.19 7.33 -0.11
C ASN A 237 -2.91 7.63 -1.56
N TYR A 238 -2.14 8.67 -1.77
CA TYR A 238 -1.68 9.07 -3.08
C TYR A 238 -0.17 9.26 -3.08
N ARG A 239 0.49 8.48 -3.90
CA ARG A 239 1.88 8.69 -4.30
C ARG A 239 1.90 9.02 -5.79
N PRO A 240 2.47 10.18 -6.19
CA PRO A 240 2.44 10.60 -7.57
C PRO A 240 2.87 9.49 -8.53
N VAL A 241 2.05 9.27 -9.57
CA VAL A 241 2.27 8.35 -10.70
C VAL A 241 2.36 6.86 -10.35
N THR A 242 2.52 6.48 -9.08
CA THR A 242 2.78 5.07 -8.70
C THR A 242 1.61 4.39 -8.04
N LEU A 243 0.84 5.11 -7.23
CA LEU A 243 -0.20 4.49 -6.41
C LEU A 243 -1.32 5.47 -6.08
N ILE A 244 -2.56 5.03 -6.26
CA ILE A 244 -3.72 5.54 -5.53
C ILE A 244 -4.33 4.35 -4.80
N HIS A 245 -4.58 4.52 -3.51
CA HIS A 245 -5.33 3.58 -2.71
C HIS A 245 -6.41 4.33 -1.95
N SER A 246 -7.65 3.85 -2.02
CA SER A 246 -8.79 4.39 -1.26
C SER A 246 -9.60 3.24 -0.72
N GLN A 247 -9.91 3.25 0.58
CA GLN A 247 -10.65 2.19 1.23
C GLN A 247 -11.58 2.75 2.31
N VAL A 248 -12.80 2.24 2.35
CA VAL A 248 -13.72 2.36 3.49
C VAL A 248 -13.79 1.00 4.17
N THR A 249 -13.63 0.98 5.47
CA THR A 249 -13.70 -0.24 6.30
C THR A 249 -14.77 -0.08 7.36
N TRP A 250 -15.60 -1.09 7.50
CA TRP A 250 -16.58 -1.25 8.56
C TRP A 250 -16.18 -2.41 9.46
N GLU A 251 -16.13 -2.18 10.77
CA GLU A 251 -15.78 -3.15 11.82
C GLU A 251 -17.00 -3.45 12.70
N PRO A 252 -17.98 -4.28 12.22
CA PRO A 252 -19.21 -4.57 12.95
C PRO A 252 -18.98 -5.24 14.30
N ARG A 253 -17.85 -5.89 14.46
CA ARG A 253 -17.38 -6.53 15.71
C ARG A 253 -15.87 -6.70 15.67
N ASN A 254 -15.28 -6.86 16.85
CA ASN A 254 -13.85 -7.14 16.97
C ASN A 254 -13.45 -8.38 16.12
N GLY A 255 -12.37 -8.26 15.37
CA GLY A 255 -11.84 -9.34 14.53
C GLY A 255 -12.62 -9.63 13.24
N CYS A 256 -13.56 -8.75 12.87
CA CYS A 256 -14.29 -8.86 11.61
C CYS A 256 -14.35 -7.50 10.92
N GLN A 257 -13.78 -7.39 9.73
CA GLN A 257 -13.77 -6.16 8.94
C GLN A 257 -14.37 -6.43 7.57
N VAL A 258 -15.31 -5.60 7.17
CA VAL A 258 -15.84 -5.55 5.79
C VAL A 258 -15.33 -4.27 5.15
N TYR A 259 -14.83 -4.35 3.95
CA TYR A 259 -14.24 -3.18 3.31
C TYR A 259 -14.53 -3.14 1.80
N GLY A 260 -14.41 -1.95 1.24
CA GLY A 260 -14.43 -1.74 -0.19
C GLY A 260 -13.59 -0.55 -0.57
N GLY A 261 -13.10 -0.54 -1.81
CA GLY A 261 -12.18 0.50 -2.20
C GLY A 261 -11.79 0.50 -3.67
N PHE A 262 -10.78 1.30 -3.93
CA PHE A 262 -10.19 1.50 -5.25
C PHE A 262 -8.66 1.52 -5.15
N ASP A 263 -8.02 0.82 -6.08
CA ASP A 263 -6.58 0.83 -6.29
C ASP A 263 -6.23 1.28 -7.71
N TRP A 264 -5.14 2.02 -7.84
CA TRP A 264 -4.42 2.19 -9.08
C TRP A 264 -2.96 1.86 -8.82
N ASP A 265 -2.50 0.77 -9.41
CA ASP A 265 -1.13 0.27 -9.28
C ASP A 265 -0.37 0.41 -10.60
N ASN A 266 0.92 0.67 -10.47
CA ASN A 266 1.83 0.77 -11.58
C ASN A 266 3.18 0.18 -11.17
N ASP A 267 3.59 -0.89 -11.84
CA ASP A 267 4.82 -1.63 -11.59
C ASP A 267 5.75 -1.58 -12.80
N GLY A 268 7.06 -1.59 -12.57
CA GLY A 268 8.08 -1.67 -13.62
C GLY A 268 9.05 -2.82 -13.38
N TYR A 269 9.37 -3.55 -14.44
CA TYR A 269 10.25 -4.72 -14.43
C TYR A 269 11.34 -4.59 -15.50
N PHE A 270 12.53 -5.10 -15.21
CA PHE A 270 13.57 -5.26 -16.21
C PHE A 270 13.35 -6.57 -16.97
N LEU A 271 13.28 -6.52 -18.30
CA LEU A 271 13.42 -7.74 -19.10
C LEU A 271 14.91 -7.97 -19.37
N ARG A 272 15.36 -9.22 -19.24
CA ARG A 272 16.77 -9.59 -19.45
C ARG A 272 17.26 -9.22 -20.85
N ASP A 273 16.44 -9.48 -21.85
CA ASP A 273 16.76 -9.31 -23.27
C ASP A 273 16.26 -7.98 -23.87
N ARG A 274 15.95 -6.97 -23.02
CA ARG A 274 15.50 -5.66 -23.48
C ARG A 274 16.51 -4.99 -24.39
N PRO A 275 16.05 -4.28 -25.44
CA PRO A 275 16.96 -3.62 -26.41
C PRO A 275 17.83 -2.56 -25.76
N GLU A 276 17.22 -1.75 -24.93
CA GLU A 276 17.91 -0.69 -24.22
C GLU A 276 17.93 -0.95 -22.70
N ARG A 277 19.09 -0.72 -22.08
CA ARG A 277 19.29 -0.96 -20.64
C ARG A 277 18.33 -0.19 -19.74
N ARG A 278 17.82 0.95 -20.22
CA ARG A 278 16.90 1.83 -19.48
C ARG A 278 15.43 1.49 -19.66
N ASP A 279 15.11 0.60 -20.57
CA ASP A 279 13.74 0.22 -20.83
C ASP A 279 13.20 -0.67 -19.70
N LEU A 280 11.96 -0.40 -19.33
CA LEU A 280 11.21 -1.13 -18.33
C LEU A 280 9.95 -1.70 -18.98
N PHE A 281 9.59 -2.90 -18.58
CA PHE A 281 8.29 -3.48 -18.87
C PHE A 281 7.32 -3.05 -17.77
N PHE A 282 6.39 -2.19 -18.12
CA PHE A 282 5.40 -1.65 -17.19
C PHE A 282 4.15 -2.52 -17.17
N ARG A 283 3.55 -2.61 -15.99
CA ARG A 283 2.19 -3.10 -15.76
C ARG A 283 1.41 -1.98 -15.08
N GLN A 284 0.29 -1.61 -15.68
CA GLN A 284 -0.66 -0.67 -15.08
C GLN A 284 -2.01 -1.34 -14.94
N GLU A 285 -2.68 -1.07 -13.81
CA GLU A 285 -3.99 -1.63 -13.52
C GLU A 285 -4.76 -0.74 -12.56
N LYS A 286 -6.07 -0.59 -12.79
CA LYS A 286 -7.02 0.00 -11.85
C LYS A 286 -8.00 -1.06 -11.39
N ARG A 287 -8.37 -1.03 -10.10
CA ARG A 287 -9.25 -2.01 -9.48
C ARG A 287 -10.26 -1.33 -8.58
N VAL A 288 -11.52 -1.78 -8.65
CA VAL A 288 -12.49 -1.61 -7.56
C VAL A 288 -12.63 -2.96 -6.85
N PHE A 289 -12.68 -2.94 -5.54
CA PHE A 289 -12.68 -4.17 -4.75
C PHE A 289 -13.59 -4.08 -3.54
N GLY A 290 -13.97 -5.27 -3.03
CA GLY A 290 -14.58 -5.46 -1.73
C GLY A 290 -14.06 -6.72 -1.09
N GLY A 291 -14.06 -6.77 0.23
CA GLY A 291 -13.51 -7.91 0.95
C GLY A 291 -14.00 -8.02 2.39
N LEU A 292 -13.62 -9.14 2.96
CA LEU A 292 -13.90 -9.52 4.34
C LEU A 292 -12.61 -10.02 4.97
N ARG A 293 -12.21 -9.40 6.10
CA ARG A 293 -11.11 -9.87 6.93
C ARG A 293 -11.65 -10.42 8.23
N ILE A 294 -11.18 -11.59 8.62
CA ILE A 294 -11.60 -12.29 9.84
C ILE A 294 -10.35 -12.75 10.59
N ASP A 295 -10.33 -12.49 11.87
CA ASP A 295 -9.33 -13.07 12.78
C ASP A 295 -9.69 -14.55 13.00
N ILE A 296 -8.83 -15.46 12.53
CA ILE A 296 -9.04 -16.91 12.62
C ILE A 296 -8.37 -17.53 13.85
N ALA A 297 -7.42 -16.82 14.45
CA ALA A 297 -6.75 -17.20 15.69
C ALA A 297 -6.26 -15.92 16.39
N ALA A 298 -5.78 -16.05 17.63
CA ALA A 298 -5.25 -14.92 18.42
C ALA A 298 -4.15 -14.11 17.71
N ARG A 299 -3.49 -14.71 16.71
CA ARG A 299 -2.39 -14.09 15.95
C ARG A 299 -2.45 -14.36 14.45
N ALA A 300 -3.62 -14.67 13.90
CA ALA A 300 -3.73 -14.89 12.46
C ALA A 300 -5.05 -14.34 11.92
N SER A 301 -4.98 -13.64 10.80
CA SER A 301 -6.15 -13.11 10.11
C SER A 301 -6.18 -13.62 8.67
N LEU A 302 -7.35 -14.02 8.22
CA LEU A 302 -7.64 -14.36 6.83
C LEU A 302 -8.45 -13.22 6.20
N ASP A 303 -7.98 -12.75 5.06
CA ASP A 303 -8.65 -11.74 4.26
C ASP A 303 -9.02 -12.33 2.90
N LEU A 304 -10.28 -12.26 2.54
CA LEU A 304 -10.80 -12.72 1.26
C LEU A 304 -11.42 -11.52 0.54
N SER A 305 -10.97 -11.25 -0.66
CA SER A 305 -11.50 -10.15 -1.45
C SER A 305 -11.67 -10.51 -2.92
N GLY A 306 -12.45 -9.71 -3.59
CA GLY A 306 -12.62 -9.80 -5.02
C GLY A 306 -13.05 -8.45 -5.57
N GLY A 307 -13.00 -8.33 -6.88
CA GLY A 307 -13.32 -7.06 -7.51
C GLY A 307 -13.28 -7.10 -9.01
N TYR A 308 -13.20 -5.92 -9.59
CA TYR A 308 -13.18 -5.72 -11.02
C TYR A 308 -11.96 -4.88 -11.40
N ALA A 309 -11.09 -5.46 -12.23
CA ALA A 309 -9.89 -4.83 -12.74
C ALA A 309 -10.16 -4.26 -14.14
N PHE A 310 -9.75 -3.03 -14.37
CA PHE A 310 -9.96 -2.31 -15.63
C PHE A 310 -8.75 -1.41 -15.92
N ASP A 311 -8.71 -0.85 -17.13
CA ASP A 311 -7.58 -0.06 -17.62
C ASP A 311 -6.25 -0.80 -17.42
N ARG A 312 -6.29 -2.08 -17.81
CA ARG A 312 -5.19 -3.03 -17.63
C ARG A 312 -4.32 -3.03 -18.86
N ASN A 313 -3.07 -2.68 -18.70
CA ASN A 313 -2.15 -2.67 -19.82
C ASN A 313 -0.73 -3.04 -19.40
N PHE A 314 0.01 -3.55 -20.38
CA PHE A 314 1.43 -3.85 -20.31
C PHE A 314 2.12 -3.14 -21.45
N GLY A 315 3.38 -2.76 -21.29
CA GLY A 315 4.14 -2.13 -22.36
C GLY A 315 5.56 -1.83 -21.96
N VAL A 316 6.40 -1.58 -22.94
CA VAL A 316 7.82 -1.24 -22.76
C VAL A 316 8.02 0.26 -22.93
N GLY A 317 8.85 0.85 -22.08
CA GLY A 317 9.20 2.25 -22.17
C GLY A 317 10.17 2.71 -21.10
N ARG A 318 10.49 3.98 -21.09
CA ARG A 318 11.43 4.59 -20.13
C ARG A 318 10.76 5.25 -18.94
N SER A 319 9.46 5.46 -19.05
CA SER A 319 8.65 6.07 -17.99
C SER A 319 7.19 5.68 -18.14
N ALA A 320 6.39 5.89 -17.10
CA ALA A 320 4.94 5.66 -17.15
C ALA A 320 4.17 6.53 -18.14
N ARG A 321 4.80 7.56 -18.70
CA ARG A 321 4.18 8.40 -19.74
C ARG A 321 4.57 7.95 -21.15
N ASP A 322 5.60 7.12 -21.25
CA ASP A 322 6.19 6.70 -22.52
C ASP A 322 6.52 5.20 -22.45
N TYR A 323 5.47 4.36 -22.42
CA TYR A 323 5.54 2.89 -22.49
C TYR A 323 4.58 2.34 -23.54
N ASN A 324 4.56 2.98 -24.70
CA ASN A 324 3.70 2.60 -25.82
C ASN A 324 4.29 1.51 -26.71
N TYR A 325 5.55 1.19 -26.51
CA TYR A 325 6.23 0.12 -27.26
C TYR A 325 5.86 -1.25 -26.66
N ASP A 326 5.64 -2.23 -27.53
CA ASP A 326 5.17 -3.58 -27.13
C ASP A 326 3.90 -3.54 -26.26
N ARG A 327 3.02 -2.57 -26.52
CA ARG A 327 1.84 -2.34 -25.70
C ARG A 327 0.75 -3.38 -25.95
N ILE A 328 0.24 -3.92 -24.86
CA ILE A 328 -0.89 -4.86 -24.81
C ILE A 328 -1.93 -4.34 -23.84
N ASP A 329 -3.11 -4.04 -24.34
CA ASP A 329 -4.27 -3.69 -23.52
C ASP A 329 -5.13 -4.94 -23.28
N VAL A 330 -5.47 -5.20 -22.01
CA VAL A 330 -6.23 -6.38 -21.58
C VAL A 330 -7.66 -5.96 -21.24
N ALA A 331 -8.62 -6.73 -21.71
CA ALA A 331 -10.03 -6.49 -21.42
C ALA A 331 -10.29 -6.49 -19.91
N PRO A 332 -11.21 -5.62 -19.43
CA PRO A 332 -11.59 -5.59 -18.03
C PRO A 332 -12.18 -6.92 -17.57
N GLY A 333 -12.04 -7.24 -16.28
CA GLY A 333 -12.60 -8.48 -15.75
C GLY A 333 -12.54 -8.59 -14.24
N GLY A 334 -13.30 -9.55 -13.70
CA GLY A 334 -13.27 -9.88 -12.29
C GLY A 334 -11.95 -10.53 -11.88
N TYR A 335 -11.60 -10.39 -10.61
CA TYR A 335 -10.48 -11.10 -9.97
C TYR A 335 -10.86 -11.49 -8.54
N LEU A 336 -10.11 -12.42 -7.97
CA LEU A 336 -10.21 -12.82 -6.57
C LEU A 336 -8.85 -12.67 -5.89
N SER A 337 -8.86 -12.43 -4.59
CA SER A 337 -7.65 -12.50 -3.79
C SER A 337 -7.89 -13.09 -2.41
N ALA A 338 -6.86 -13.75 -1.90
CA ALA A 338 -6.81 -14.25 -0.54
C ALA A 338 -5.51 -13.78 0.12
N TRP A 339 -5.59 -13.42 1.39
CA TRP A 339 -4.47 -12.88 2.14
C TRP A 339 -4.42 -13.49 3.54
N LEU A 340 -3.26 -13.97 3.92
CA LEU A 340 -2.97 -14.51 5.26
C LEU A 340 -1.96 -13.59 5.96
N LEU A 341 -2.33 -13.11 7.16
CA LEU A 341 -1.47 -12.37 8.06
C LEU A 341 -1.16 -13.24 9.28
N ILE A 342 0.10 -13.31 9.67
CA ILE A 342 0.55 -14.07 10.85
C ILE A 342 1.45 -13.16 11.68
N PRO A 343 0.90 -12.33 12.61
CA PRO A 343 1.71 -11.53 13.52
C PRO A 343 2.58 -12.42 14.42
N PHE A 344 3.78 -11.98 14.73
CA PHE A 344 4.70 -12.65 15.66
C PHE A 344 4.32 -12.40 17.12
#